data_132fc594acabadd41938ba28a44461c3
#
_entry.id   132fc594acabadd41938ba28a44461c3
#
_cell.length_a   1.000
_cell.length_b   1.000
_cell.length_c   1.000
_cell.angle_alpha   90.00
_cell.angle_beta   90.00
_cell.angle_gamma   90.00
#
_symmetry.space_group_name_H-M   'P 1'
#
loop_
_entity.id
_entity.type
_entity.pdbx_description
1 polymer ?
#
loop_
_entity_poly.entity_id
_entity_poly.type
_entity_poly.pdbx_seq_one_letter_code
_entity_poly.pdbx_strand_id
1 'polypeptide(L)'
;EIGVRLVGSEMCIRDRSIIGVISSCTKHEDIIDTSLQPGSILCSDGSIVHPSLFSPNEKEAIGVVFWCNDGNNPDIKETAYAVSLEDLEENPLIDTDEDIANVSEDENSFDGAANTAAIMNFAIKDSLAYPAAQKAIEYAPKGVTGWFIGSIAQNKAISNNLEKVYSSFSIIGGTHFDGWYWSSTEDGAGKDTPKVFALISSLTKGRATSTSKRNSFKIRPIIAIR
;
A
#
# COMPACT_ATOMS: atom_id res chain seq x y z
N GLU A 1 57.23 -44.10 12.19
CA GLU A 1 58.61 -43.58 12.27
C GLU A 1 58.64 -42.17 11.78
N ILE A 2 58.89 -41.27 12.69
CA ILE A 2 60.01 -40.31 12.72
C ILE A 2 59.87 -39.21 11.66
N GLY A 3 59.79 -37.99 11.96
CA GLY A 3 60.30 -37.18 13.04
C GLY A 3 60.57 -35.77 12.47
N VAL A 4 60.18 -34.83 13.22
CA VAL A 4 61.08 -33.93 13.95
C VAL A 4 61.62 -32.73 13.17
N ARG A 5 61.24 -31.61 13.64
CA ARG A 5 61.99 -30.43 14.19
C ARG A 5 62.26 -29.28 13.24
N LEU A 6 61.73 -28.15 13.63
CA LEU A 6 62.16 -27.09 14.56
C LEU A 6 63.21 -26.13 14.04
N VAL A 7 62.89 -24.86 14.30
CA VAL A 7 63.74 -23.75 14.76
C VAL A 7 64.44 -23.00 13.63
N GLY A 8 64.28 -21.79 13.60
CA GLY A 8 64.51 -20.68 14.42
C GLY A 8 64.76 -19.42 13.66
N SER A 9 64.56 -18.52 14.38
CA SER A 9 65.29 -17.37 14.90
C SER A 9 65.26 -16.11 14.02
N GLU A 10 64.67 -15.20 14.64
CA GLU A 10 65.00 -13.80 14.78
C GLU A 10 66.09 -13.24 13.87
N MET A 11 65.75 -12.20 13.13
CA MET A 11 66.63 -11.08 13.01
C MET A 11 65.88 -9.76 12.83
N CYS A 12 65.95 -8.94 13.87
CA CYS A 12 65.56 -7.54 13.83
C CYS A 12 66.45 -6.81 12.80
N ILE A 13 65.77 -6.18 11.85
CA ILE A 13 66.34 -5.03 11.17
C ILE A 13 65.41 -3.86 11.37
N ARG A 14 65.89 -2.94 12.14
CA ARG A 14 65.35 -1.62 12.40
C ARG A 14 65.63 -0.78 11.18
N ASP A 15 64.60 -0.45 10.40
CA ASP A 15 64.76 0.69 9.50
C ASP A 15 63.53 1.59 9.57
N ARG A 16 63.83 2.86 9.77
CA ARG A 16 62.85 3.95 9.83
C ARG A 16 62.48 4.31 8.41
N SER A 17 61.19 4.22 8.07
CA SER A 17 60.65 5.12 7.04
C SER A 17 59.13 5.14 7.04
N ILE A 18 58.60 6.31 7.33
CA ILE A 18 57.36 6.94 6.82
C ILE A 18 56.07 6.14 7.04
N ILE A 19 55.40 6.52 8.11
CA ILE A 19 53.97 6.28 8.29
C ILE A 19 53.20 7.11 7.26
N GLY A 20 52.95 6.54 6.11
CA GLY A 20 51.86 6.96 5.25
C GLY A 20 50.58 6.44 5.83
N VAL A 21 49.84 7.27 6.58
CA VAL A 21 48.45 7.00 6.92
C VAL A 21 47.65 7.09 5.63
N ILE A 22 47.52 5.95 4.95
CA ILE A 22 46.47 5.81 3.93
C ILE A 22 45.19 5.69 4.69
N SER A 23 44.53 6.84 4.95
CA SER A 23 43.13 6.89 5.30
C SER A 23 42.37 6.37 4.07
N SER A 24 42.16 5.06 4.03
CA SER A 24 41.21 4.44 3.15
C SER A 24 39.85 4.82 3.66
N CYS A 25 39.36 6.01 3.28
CA CYS A 25 37.92 6.26 3.24
C CYS A 25 37.36 5.30 2.19
N THR A 26 37.03 4.09 2.60
CA THR A 26 36.01 3.31 1.92
C THR A 26 34.72 4.10 2.08
N LYS A 27 34.35 4.89 1.06
CA LYS A 27 32.96 5.33 0.91
C LYS A 27 32.16 4.04 0.90
N HIS A 28 31.48 3.77 1.99
CA HIS A 28 30.33 2.87 1.97
C HIS A 28 29.33 3.56 1.05
N GLU A 29 29.33 3.17 -0.22
CA GLU A 29 28.19 3.46 -1.08
C GLU A 29 27.09 2.55 -0.54
N ASP A 30 26.15 3.12 0.19
CA ASP A 30 24.95 2.42 0.59
C ASP A 30 24.25 1.98 -0.70
N ILE A 31 24.27 0.69 -0.97
CA ILE A 31 23.53 0.11 -2.10
C ILE A 31 22.06 0.28 -1.76
N ILE A 32 21.40 1.21 -2.45
CA ILE A 32 19.96 1.44 -2.31
C ILE A 32 19.25 0.21 -2.86
N ASP A 33 18.49 -0.48 -2.01
CA ASP A 33 17.59 -1.53 -2.45
C ASP A 33 16.42 -0.90 -3.24
N THR A 34 16.44 -1.11 -4.55
CA THR A 34 15.43 -0.61 -5.49
C THR A 34 14.35 -1.64 -5.83
N SER A 35 14.33 -2.75 -5.11
CA SER A 35 13.28 -3.76 -5.27
C SER A 35 11.88 -3.18 -4.96
N LEU A 36 10.85 -3.84 -5.47
CA LEU A 36 9.46 -3.48 -5.18
C LEU A 36 9.20 -3.58 -3.67
N GLN A 37 8.80 -2.47 -3.07
CA GLN A 37 8.56 -2.37 -1.63
C GLN A 37 7.51 -1.30 -1.32
N PRO A 38 6.88 -1.32 -0.12
CA PRO A 38 6.04 -0.21 0.32
C PRO A 38 6.81 1.12 0.29
N GLY A 39 6.18 2.14 -0.28
CA GLY A 39 6.80 3.43 -0.59
C GLY A 39 7.23 3.59 -2.05
N SER A 40 7.33 2.52 -2.84
CA SER A 40 7.60 2.63 -4.28
C SER A 40 6.49 3.43 -4.99
N ILE A 41 6.86 4.21 -6.00
CA ILE A 41 5.95 5.11 -6.73
C ILE A 41 5.43 4.39 -7.97
N LEU A 42 4.10 4.28 -8.08
CA LEU A 42 3.42 3.79 -9.28
C LEU A 42 3.24 4.94 -10.26
N CYS A 43 3.69 4.76 -11.49
CA CYS A 43 3.61 5.74 -12.57
C CYS A 43 2.51 5.40 -13.59
N SER A 44 2.08 6.40 -14.35
CA SER A 44 1.00 6.30 -15.35
C SER A 44 1.31 5.33 -16.50
N ASP A 45 2.59 5.09 -16.77
CA ASP A 45 3.06 4.12 -17.77
C ASP A 45 3.13 2.67 -17.23
N GLY A 46 2.66 2.45 -16.00
CA GLY A 46 2.69 1.15 -15.31
C GLY A 46 4.03 0.82 -14.64
N SER A 47 5.06 1.64 -14.80
CA SER A 47 6.33 1.42 -14.12
C SER A 47 6.23 1.72 -12.62
N ILE A 48 7.02 0.99 -11.83
CA ILE A 48 7.15 1.21 -10.40
C ILE A 48 8.58 1.64 -10.12
N VAL A 49 8.74 2.77 -9.47
CA VAL A 49 10.04 3.42 -9.28
C VAL A 49 10.32 3.60 -7.78
N HIS A 50 11.54 3.28 -7.37
CA HIS A 50 11.98 3.60 -6.01
C HIS A 50 12.01 5.14 -5.83
N PRO A 51 11.57 5.70 -4.68
CA PRO A 51 11.46 7.15 -4.48
C PRO A 51 12.75 7.92 -4.77
N SER A 52 13.91 7.35 -4.45
CA SER A 52 15.23 7.98 -4.72
C SER A 52 15.60 8.08 -6.21
N LEU A 53 14.90 7.33 -7.07
CA LEU A 53 15.11 7.30 -8.51
C LEU A 53 14.00 8.00 -9.29
N PHE A 54 13.00 8.51 -8.59
CA PHE A 54 11.87 9.17 -9.24
C PHE A 54 12.27 10.54 -9.80
N SER A 55 11.98 10.75 -11.07
CA SER A 55 12.18 12.02 -11.77
C SER A 55 10.84 12.55 -12.29
N PRO A 56 10.31 13.66 -11.75
CA PRO A 56 9.03 14.20 -12.17
C PRO A 56 9.01 14.75 -13.61
N ASN A 57 10.18 14.98 -14.21
CA ASN A 57 10.29 15.39 -15.60
C ASN A 57 10.17 14.21 -16.59
N GLU A 58 10.32 13.00 -16.11
CA GLU A 58 10.35 11.78 -16.95
C GLU A 58 9.16 10.87 -16.69
N LYS A 59 8.59 10.92 -15.48
CA LYS A 59 7.54 10.02 -15.03
C LYS A 59 6.43 10.79 -14.34
N GLU A 60 5.20 10.36 -14.59
CA GLU A 60 4.02 10.90 -13.92
C GLU A 60 3.54 9.91 -12.85
N ALA A 61 3.65 10.29 -11.58
CA ALA A 61 3.16 9.49 -10.46
C ALA A 61 1.62 9.47 -10.41
N ILE A 62 1.03 8.33 -10.15
CA ILE A 62 -0.43 8.15 -9.97
C ILE A 62 -0.79 7.47 -8.66
N GLY A 63 0.17 6.87 -7.95
CA GLY A 63 -0.04 6.20 -6.68
C GLY A 63 1.25 5.83 -5.98
N VAL A 64 1.11 5.34 -4.75
CA VAL A 64 2.22 4.83 -3.93
C VAL A 64 1.90 3.42 -3.47
N VAL A 65 2.83 2.51 -3.65
CA VAL A 65 2.72 1.13 -3.15
C VAL A 65 2.68 1.15 -1.63
N PHE A 66 1.67 0.53 -1.05
CA PHE A 66 1.54 0.41 0.40
C PHE A 66 1.68 -1.02 0.91
N TRP A 67 1.56 -2.02 0.02
CA TRP A 67 1.68 -3.43 0.38
C TRP A 67 2.27 -4.21 -0.78
N CYS A 68 3.12 -5.17 -0.46
CA CYS A 68 3.70 -6.12 -1.41
C CYS A 68 3.45 -7.54 -0.94
N ASN A 69 3.18 -8.44 -1.88
CA ASN A 69 2.99 -9.85 -1.60
C ASN A 69 4.33 -10.48 -1.25
N ASP A 70 4.42 -11.03 -0.04
CA ASP A 70 5.60 -11.76 0.45
C ASP A 70 5.51 -13.28 0.22
N GLY A 71 4.43 -13.72 -0.45
CA GLY A 71 4.17 -15.12 -0.74
C GLY A 71 3.60 -15.92 0.43
N ASN A 72 3.37 -15.29 1.58
CA ASN A 72 2.84 -15.97 2.77
C ASN A 72 1.32 -16.22 2.68
N ASN A 73 0.61 -15.49 1.83
CA ASN A 73 -0.82 -15.69 1.59
C ASN A 73 -1.06 -16.19 0.15
N PRO A 74 -1.30 -17.48 -0.06
CA PRO A 74 -1.49 -18.06 -1.40
C PRO A 74 -2.78 -17.63 -2.09
N ASP A 75 -3.74 -17.06 -1.36
CA ASP A 75 -5.02 -16.59 -1.89
C ASP A 75 -4.88 -15.22 -2.57
N ILE A 76 -3.86 -14.44 -2.21
CA ILE A 76 -3.56 -13.15 -2.85
C ILE A 76 -2.63 -13.39 -4.04
N LYS A 77 -3.13 -13.12 -5.24
CA LYS A 77 -2.41 -13.31 -6.50
C LYS A 77 -1.73 -12.03 -7.01
N GLU A 78 -2.12 -10.91 -6.48
CA GLU A 78 -1.54 -9.61 -6.80
C GLU A 78 -0.13 -9.50 -6.24
N THR A 79 0.76 -8.89 -7.03
CA THR A 79 2.15 -8.63 -6.61
C THR A 79 2.22 -7.53 -5.56
N ALA A 80 1.36 -6.51 -5.68
CA ALA A 80 1.32 -5.39 -4.76
C ALA A 80 -0.02 -4.64 -4.86
N TYR A 81 -0.24 -3.70 -3.94
CA TYR A 81 -1.31 -2.71 -4.01
C TYR A 81 -0.75 -1.31 -3.84
N ALA A 82 -1.27 -0.37 -4.62
CA ALA A 82 -0.94 1.05 -4.51
C ALA A 82 -2.18 1.89 -4.14
N VAL A 83 -1.96 2.97 -3.40
CA VAL A 83 -2.97 3.94 -3.01
C VAL A 83 -2.86 5.19 -3.88
N SER A 84 -4.00 5.80 -4.22
CA SER A 84 -4.08 7.04 -5.01
C SER A 84 -3.38 8.23 -4.32
N LEU A 85 -3.07 9.28 -5.06
CA LEU A 85 -2.40 10.49 -4.53
C LEU A 85 -3.37 11.48 -3.87
N GLU A 86 -4.66 11.34 -4.10
CA GLU A 86 -5.68 12.27 -3.65
C GLU A 86 -6.90 11.56 -3.08
N ASP A 87 -7.63 12.25 -2.21
CA ASP A 87 -8.94 11.85 -1.75
C ASP A 87 -10.00 12.18 -2.81
N LEU A 88 -11.01 11.34 -2.94
CA LEU A 88 -12.24 11.70 -3.61
C LEU A 88 -13.23 12.27 -2.60
N GLU A 89 -14.21 13.01 -3.10
CA GLU A 89 -15.26 13.64 -2.29
C GLU A 89 -16.01 12.63 -1.43
N GLU A 90 -16.49 13.12 -0.29
CA GLU A 90 -17.34 12.33 0.60
C GLU A 90 -18.68 11.98 -0.07
N ASN A 91 -19.00 10.70 -0.06
CA ASN A 91 -20.25 10.19 -0.63
C ASN A 91 -20.75 8.99 0.16
N PRO A 92 -22.06 8.70 0.11
CA PRO A 92 -22.59 7.41 0.57
C PRO A 92 -21.97 6.25 -0.20
N LEU A 93 -21.78 5.12 0.48
CA LEU A 93 -21.27 3.92 -0.17
C LEU A 93 -22.30 3.42 -1.20
N ILE A 94 -23.54 3.29 -0.76
CA ILE A 94 -24.70 2.88 -1.55
C ILE A 94 -25.98 3.39 -0.86
N ASP A 95 -27.06 3.62 -1.62
CA ASP A 95 -28.34 4.09 -1.08
C ASP A 95 -29.23 2.96 -0.55
N THR A 96 -28.67 2.09 0.27
CA THR A 96 -29.39 1.08 1.04
C THR A 96 -28.59 0.69 2.27
N ASP A 97 -29.32 0.21 3.29
CA ASP A 97 -28.75 -0.43 4.47
C ASP A 97 -29.05 -1.95 4.48
N GLU A 98 -29.34 -2.54 3.32
CA GLU A 98 -29.54 -3.98 3.19
C GLU A 98 -28.20 -4.73 3.08
N ASP A 99 -28.21 -6.03 3.36
CA ASP A 99 -27.09 -6.95 3.10
C ASP A 99 -26.82 -7.02 1.60
N ILE A 100 -25.57 -6.75 1.19
CA ILE A 100 -25.16 -6.78 -0.21
C ILE A 100 -24.58 -8.14 -0.53
N ALA A 101 -25.28 -8.91 -1.33
CA ALA A 101 -24.85 -10.26 -1.70
C ALA A 101 -23.42 -10.25 -2.31
N ASN A 102 -22.55 -11.15 -1.83
CA ASN A 102 -21.16 -11.33 -2.21
C ASN A 102 -20.19 -10.20 -1.79
N VAL A 103 -20.60 -9.31 -0.92
CA VAL A 103 -19.67 -8.44 -0.20
C VAL A 103 -19.17 -9.20 1.04
N SER A 104 -17.89 -9.19 1.26
CA SER A 104 -17.23 -9.89 2.36
C SER A 104 -17.36 -9.13 3.67
N GLU A 105 -17.50 -9.88 4.76
CA GLU A 105 -17.43 -9.41 6.15
C GLU A 105 -16.09 -9.73 6.79
N ASP A 106 -15.21 -10.43 6.07
CA ASP A 106 -13.90 -10.83 6.61
C ASP A 106 -12.96 -9.63 6.69
N GLU A 107 -12.70 -9.20 7.92
CA GLU A 107 -11.78 -8.08 8.20
C GLU A 107 -10.31 -8.37 7.86
N ASN A 108 -9.96 -9.58 7.49
CA ASN A 108 -8.59 -9.97 7.14
C ASN A 108 -8.40 -10.20 5.64
N SER A 109 -9.48 -10.18 4.86
CA SER A 109 -9.44 -10.46 3.43
C SER A 109 -9.06 -9.23 2.59
N PHE A 110 -8.25 -9.45 1.54
CA PHE A 110 -7.81 -8.43 0.57
C PHE A 110 -8.74 -8.40 -0.66
N ASP A 111 -10.02 -8.43 -0.45
CA ASP A 111 -11.06 -8.57 -1.47
C ASP A 111 -11.75 -7.26 -1.89
N GLY A 112 -11.11 -6.11 -1.66
CA GLY A 112 -11.66 -4.79 -1.98
C GLY A 112 -12.17 -4.65 -3.42
N ALA A 113 -11.46 -5.19 -4.41
CA ALA A 113 -11.89 -5.17 -5.80
C ALA A 113 -13.18 -5.98 -6.02
N ALA A 114 -13.26 -7.18 -5.44
CA ALA A 114 -14.43 -8.05 -5.53
C ALA A 114 -15.64 -7.41 -4.83
N ASN A 115 -15.44 -6.86 -3.63
CA ASN A 115 -16.47 -6.17 -2.88
C ASN A 115 -17.01 -4.95 -3.62
N THR A 116 -16.12 -4.11 -4.17
CA THR A 116 -16.53 -2.93 -4.95
C THR A 116 -17.35 -3.33 -6.18
N ALA A 117 -16.96 -4.40 -6.87
CA ALA A 117 -17.72 -4.93 -7.99
C ALA A 117 -19.09 -5.51 -7.54
N ALA A 118 -19.15 -6.18 -6.39
CA ALA A 118 -20.40 -6.70 -5.82
C ALA A 118 -21.38 -5.57 -5.46
N ILE A 119 -20.89 -4.49 -4.83
CA ILE A 119 -21.67 -3.28 -4.54
C ILE A 119 -22.25 -2.70 -5.82
N MET A 120 -21.44 -2.52 -6.86
CA MET A 120 -21.91 -2.01 -8.16
C MET A 120 -22.97 -2.93 -8.77
N ASN A 121 -22.74 -4.23 -8.81
CA ASN A 121 -23.68 -5.19 -9.42
C ASN A 121 -25.02 -5.23 -8.66
N PHE A 122 -24.97 -5.19 -7.35
CA PHE A 122 -26.18 -5.12 -6.51
C PHE A 122 -26.96 -3.83 -6.79
N ALA A 123 -26.28 -2.69 -6.79
CA ALA A 123 -26.90 -1.39 -7.03
C ALA A 123 -27.53 -1.29 -8.42
N ILE A 124 -26.87 -1.77 -9.47
CA ILE A 124 -27.40 -1.79 -10.84
C ILE A 124 -28.66 -2.65 -10.92
N LYS A 125 -28.65 -3.84 -10.31
CA LYS A 125 -29.78 -4.75 -10.29
C LYS A 125 -31.02 -4.13 -9.66
N ASP A 126 -30.85 -3.42 -8.53
CA ASP A 126 -31.92 -2.88 -7.74
C ASP A 126 -32.18 -1.38 -8.01
N SER A 127 -31.52 -0.81 -9.03
CA SER A 127 -31.62 0.59 -9.45
C SER A 127 -31.30 1.58 -8.32
N LEU A 128 -30.30 1.26 -7.49
CA LEU A 128 -29.85 2.07 -6.39
C LEU A 128 -28.68 2.99 -6.80
N ALA A 129 -28.52 4.12 -6.11
CA ALA A 129 -27.33 4.95 -6.23
C ALA A 129 -26.18 4.34 -5.40
N TYR A 130 -24.95 4.35 -5.96
CA TYR A 130 -23.74 3.85 -5.31
C TYR A 130 -22.55 4.82 -5.52
N PRO A 131 -22.70 6.07 -5.10
CA PRO A 131 -21.81 7.14 -5.57
C PRO A 131 -20.35 6.97 -5.14
N ALA A 132 -20.07 6.42 -3.96
CA ALA A 132 -18.69 6.19 -3.55
C ALA A 132 -18.02 5.08 -4.38
N ALA A 133 -18.69 3.94 -4.56
CA ALA A 133 -18.16 2.86 -5.37
C ALA A 133 -18.04 3.28 -6.84
N GLN A 134 -19.01 4.01 -7.38
CA GLN A 134 -18.97 4.55 -8.73
C GLN A 134 -17.76 5.47 -8.94
N LYS A 135 -17.54 6.45 -8.05
CA LYS A 135 -16.40 7.37 -8.13
C LYS A 135 -15.06 6.64 -8.08
N ALA A 136 -14.94 5.60 -7.25
CA ALA A 136 -13.72 4.82 -7.18
C ALA A 136 -13.44 4.05 -8.48
N ILE A 137 -14.48 3.47 -9.10
CA ILE A 137 -14.38 2.72 -10.36
C ILE A 137 -14.08 3.67 -11.53
N GLU A 138 -14.69 4.85 -11.55
CA GLU A 138 -14.51 5.87 -12.59
C GLU A 138 -13.20 6.67 -12.40
N TYR A 139 -12.55 6.56 -11.26
CA TYR A 139 -11.27 7.23 -11.01
C TYR A 139 -10.21 6.68 -11.98
N ALA A 140 -9.65 7.57 -12.78
CA ALA A 140 -8.71 7.20 -13.84
C ALA A 140 -7.60 8.25 -13.98
N PRO A 141 -6.71 8.38 -13.00
CA PRO A 141 -5.61 9.34 -13.06
C PRO A 141 -4.73 9.04 -14.27
N LYS A 142 -4.53 10.05 -15.12
CA LYS A 142 -3.75 9.93 -16.37
C LYS A 142 -4.26 8.80 -17.30
N GLY A 143 -5.54 8.45 -17.22
CA GLY A 143 -6.16 7.41 -18.03
C GLY A 143 -5.98 5.98 -17.51
N VAL A 144 -5.32 5.78 -16.38
CA VAL A 144 -5.16 4.45 -15.76
C VAL A 144 -6.41 4.09 -14.97
N THR A 145 -7.09 3.03 -15.38
CA THR A 145 -8.32 2.50 -14.78
C THR A 145 -8.04 1.31 -13.86
N GLY A 146 -9.10 0.77 -13.24
CA GLY A 146 -9.00 -0.42 -12.38
C GLY A 146 -8.84 -0.10 -10.90
N TRP A 147 -9.16 1.12 -10.50
CA TRP A 147 -9.22 1.56 -9.11
C TRP A 147 -10.51 1.11 -8.43
N PHE A 148 -10.45 0.91 -7.11
CA PHE A 148 -11.57 0.42 -6.32
C PHE A 148 -11.48 0.89 -4.86
N ILE A 149 -12.52 0.67 -4.07
CA ILE A 149 -12.51 0.93 -2.61
C ILE A 149 -11.84 -0.27 -1.93
N GLY A 150 -10.79 0.00 -1.17
CA GLY A 150 -10.08 -1.06 -0.43
C GLY A 150 -10.97 -1.78 0.59
N SER A 151 -10.67 -3.05 0.85
CA SER A 151 -11.21 -3.75 2.02
C SER A 151 -10.64 -3.15 3.31
N ILE A 152 -11.24 -3.50 4.45
CA ILE A 152 -10.72 -3.03 5.74
C ILE A 152 -9.30 -3.53 6.01
N ALA A 153 -8.96 -4.74 5.55
CA ALA A 153 -7.60 -5.29 5.65
C ALA A 153 -6.60 -4.47 4.81
N GLN A 154 -6.98 -4.08 3.59
CA GLN A 154 -6.15 -3.24 2.72
C GLN A 154 -5.97 -1.84 3.32
N ASN A 155 -7.02 -1.26 3.90
CA ASN A 155 -6.94 0.02 4.61
C ASN A 155 -6.03 -0.06 5.85
N LYS A 156 -6.08 -1.15 6.61
CA LYS A 156 -5.15 -1.43 7.71
C LYS A 156 -3.69 -1.55 7.21
N ALA A 157 -3.48 -2.16 6.05
CA ALA A 157 -2.15 -2.28 5.44
C ALA A 157 -1.56 -0.92 5.02
N ILE A 158 -2.39 0.05 4.58
CA ILE A 158 -1.96 1.43 4.36
C ILE A 158 -1.45 2.03 5.67
N SER A 159 -2.22 1.91 6.76
CA SER A 159 -1.85 2.44 8.08
C SER A 159 -0.54 1.85 8.60
N ASN A 160 -0.31 0.56 8.36
CA ASN A 160 0.91 -0.14 8.79
C ASN A 160 2.17 0.34 8.05
N ASN A 161 2.02 0.93 6.87
CA ASN A 161 3.12 1.44 6.05
C ASN A 161 3.05 2.97 5.86
N LEU A 162 2.35 3.68 6.74
CA LEU A 162 2.03 5.09 6.62
C LEU A 162 3.26 5.98 6.40
N GLU A 163 4.32 5.78 7.17
CA GLU A 163 5.55 6.58 7.06
C GLU A 163 6.20 6.45 5.67
N LYS A 164 6.22 5.24 5.12
CA LYS A 164 6.78 4.99 3.78
C LYS A 164 5.92 5.66 2.71
N VAL A 165 4.59 5.57 2.83
CA VAL A 165 3.65 6.22 1.92
C VAL A 165 3.81 7.74 1.97
N TYR A 166 3.88 8.33 3.17
CA TYR A 166 4.03 9.78 3.35
C TYR A 166 5.40 10.29 2.88
N SER A 167 6.47 9.52 3.06
CA SER A 167 7.77 9.87 2.50
C SER A 167 7.71 10.05 0.98
N SER A 168 7.01 9.15 0.29
CA SER A 168 6.81 9.25 -1.16
C SER A 168 5.85 10.36 -1.54
N PHE A 169 4.75 10.56 -0.78
CA PHE A 169 3.84 11.70 -1.01
C PHE A 169 4.55 13.05 -0.93
N SER A 170 5.52 13.19 -0.03
CA SER A 170 6.32 14.41 0.08
C SER A 170 7.18 14.69 -1.17
N ILE A 171 7.53 13.65 -1.92
CA ILE A 171 8.31 13.77 -3.17
C ILE A 171 7.39 14.11 -4.36
N ILE A 172 6.20 13.51 -4.41
CA ILE A 172 5.33 13.55 -5.59
C ILE A 172 4.09 14.42 -5.43
N GLY A 173 3.89 15.05 -4.28
CA GLY A 173 2.76 15.96 -4.02
C GLY A 173 1.45 15.24 -3.66
N GLY A 174 1.51 14.05 -3.08
CA GLY A 174 0.33 13.33 -2.60
C GLY A 174 -0.32 13.98 -1.39
N THR A 175 -1.65 13.92 -1.30
CA THR A 175 -2.42 14.45 -0.17
C THR A 175 -2.36 13.50 1.02
N HIS A 176 -1.98 14.01 2.18
CA HIS A 176 -1.97 13.24 3.43
C HIS A 176 -3.39 12.86 3.85
N PHE A 177 -3.52 11.69 4.49
CA PHE A 177 -4.82 11.19 4.94
C PHE A 177 -5.34 12.00 6.12
N ASP A 178 -6.64 12.30 6.12
CA ASP A 178 -7.33 13.00 7.20
C ASP A 178 -8.78 12.51 7.32
N GLY A 179 -9.21 12.22 8.57
CA GLY A 179 -10.57 11.77 8.86
C GLY A 179 -10.79 10.27 8.62
N TRP A 180 -12.00 9.95 8.15
CA TRP A 180 -12.50 8.61 7.95
C TRP A 180 -12.75 8.31 6.48
N TYR A 181 -12.44 7.07 6.09
CA TYR A 181 -12.52 6.59 4.71
C TYR A 181 -13.39 5.35 4.63
N TRP A 182 -14.16 5.22 3.58
CA TRP A 182 -14.85 3.98 3.27
C TRP A 182 -13.87 2.81 3.15
N SER A 183 -14.30 1.67 3.69
CA SER A 183 -13.87 0.39 3.18
C SER A 183 -15.03 -0.28 2.44
N SER A 184 -14.73 -1.26 1.61
CA SER A 184 -15.75 -2.05 0.91
C SER A 184 -16.22 -3.27 1.71
N THR A 185 -15.72 -3.47 2.94
CA THR A 185 -16.09 -4.59 3.81
C THR A 185 -17.34 -4.27 4.59
N GLU A 186 -18.32 -5.18 4.61
CA GLU A 186 -19.51 -5.09 5.47
C GLU A 186 -19.16 -5.44 6.91
N ASP A 187 -19.95 -4.90 7.85
CA ASP A 187 -19.81 -5.24 9.27
C ASP A 187 -20.55 -6.55 9.60
N GLY A 188 -19.78 -7.62 9.81
CA GLY A 188 -20.28 -8.93 10.21
C GLY A 188 -20.47 -9.13 11.72
N ALA A 189 -20.18 -8.12 12.56
CA ALA A 189 -20.13 -8.28 14.01
C ALA A 189 -21.53 -8.42 14.65
N GLY A 190 -22.60 -8.06 13.97
CA GLY A 190 -23.98 -8.11 14.48
C GLY A 190 -24.68 -9.42 14.14
N LYS A 191 -24.67 -10.41 15.04
CA LYS A 191 -25.39 -11.69 14.84
C LYS A 191 -26.92 -11.55 14.73
N ASP A 192 -27.48 -10.45 15.22
CA ASP A 192 -28.94 -10.22 15.34
C ASP A 192 -29.43 -9.02 14.51
N THR A 193 -28.54 -8.28 13.89
CA THR A 193 -28.90 -7.23 12.93
C THR A 193 -28.47 -7.67 11.54
N PRO A 194 -29.33 -7.51 10.52
CA PRO A 194 -28.91 -7.70 9.15
C PRO A 194 -27.68 -6.79 8.89
N LYS A 195 -26.79 -7.18 8.00
CA LYS A 195 -25.55 -6.50 7.61
C LYS A 195 -25.81 -5.10 7.01
N VAL A 196 -26.45 -4.26 7.84
CA VAL A 196 -26.86 -2.90 7.47
C VAL A 196 -25.71 -1.92 7.44
N PHE A 197 -24.57 -2.27 8.05
CA PHE A 197 -23.42 -1.40 8.19
C PHE A 197 -22.27 -1.85 7.31
N ALA A 198 -21.45 -0.87 6.92
CA ALA A 198 -20.12 -1.11 6.35
C ALA A 198 -19.05 -0.53 7.28
N LEU A 199 -17.82 -1.02 7.13
CA LEU A 199 -16.69 -0.56 7.92
C LEU A 199 -16.08 0.69 7.28
N ILE A 200 -15.74 1.66 8.12
CA ILE A 200 -14.88 2.79 7.77
C ILE A 200 -13.59 2.72 8.58
N SER A 201 -12.55 3.32 8.07
CA SER A 201 -11.24 3.33 8.73
C SER A 201 -10.60 4.70 8.77
N SER A 202 -9.85 4.96 9.84
CA SER A 202 -8.86 6.03 9.87
C SER A 202 -7.53 5.50 9.34
N LEU A 203 -7.12 5.91 8.16
CA LEU A 203 -5.88 5.45 7.52
C LEU A 203 -4.61 5.89 8.29
N THR A 204 -4.72 6.93 9.13
CA THR A 204 -3.61 7.40 9.97
C THR A 204 -3.47 6.64 11.28
N LYS A 205 -4.56 6.05 11.78
CA LYS A 205 -4.58 5.42 13.12
C LYS A 205 -4.83 3.92 13.08
N GLY A 206 -5.12 3.36 11.90
CA GLY A 206 -5.46 1.94 11.73
C GLY A 206 -6.73 1.51 12.47
N ARG A 207 -7.58 2.47 12.88
CA ARG A 207 -8.84 2.19 13.58
C ARG A 207 -9.96 1.97 12.57
N ALA A 208 -10.85 1.05 12.89
CA ALA A 208 -12.07 0.80 12.14
C ALA A 208 -13.30 0.97 13.04
N THR A 209 -14.43 1.32 12.45
CA THR A 209 -15.75 1.32 13.09
C THR A 209 -16.81 1.11 12.04
N SER A 210 -17.97 0.67 12.45
CA SER A 210 -19.12 0.47 11.57
C SER A 210 -19.98 1.73 11.43
N THR A 211 -20.65 1.85 10.30
CA THR A 211 -21.57 2.96 10.02
C THR A 211 -22.61 2.56 8.97
N SER A 212 -23.75 3.28 8.93
CA SER A 212 -24.72 3.13 7.84
C SER A 212 -24.06 3.40 6.50
N LYS A 213 -24.37 2.58 5.49
CA LYS A 213 -23.89 2.72 4.11
C LYS A 213 -24.36 4.00 3.43
N ARG A 214 -25.39 4.66 3.98
CA ARG A 214 -25.94 5.93 3.53
C ARG A 214 -25.23 7.16 4.08
N ASN A 215 -24.36 7.00 5.07
CA ASN A 215 -23.53 8.10 5.55
C ASN A 215 -22.47 8.45 4.50
N SER A 216 -21.95 9.67 4.56
CA SER A 216 -20.93 10.15 3.62
C SER A 216 -19.56 10.13 4.27
N PHE A 217 -18.59 9.50 3.60
CA PHE A 217 -17.19 9.49 3.98
C PHE A 217 -16.31 9.63 2.75
N LYS A 218 -15.06 10.00 2.99
CA LYS A 218 -14.02 10.09 1.97
C LYS A 218 -13.75 8.74 1.32
N ILE A 219 -13.30 8.78 0.09
CA ILE A 219 -12.87 7.63 -0.66
C ILE A 219 -11.40 7.81 -0.97
N ARG A 220 -10.57 6.83 -0.65
CA ARG A 220 -9.18 6.76 -1.10
C ARG A 220 -9.03 5.54 -1.99
N PRO A 221 -9.09 5.71 -3.31
CA PRO A 221 -8.97 4.59 -4.24
C PRO A 221 -7.64 3.86 -4.11
N ILE A 222 -7.69 2.55 -4.28
CA ILE A 222 -6.50 1.72 -4.40
C ILE A 222 -6.55 0.94 -5.72
N ILE A 223 -5.38 0.47 -6.16
CA ILE A 223 -5.24 -0.34 -7.38
C ILE A 223 -4.38 -1.56 -7.11
N ALA A 224 -4.72 -2.66 -7.76
CA ALA A 224 -3.94 -3.90 -7.73
C ALA A 224 -2.84 -3.88 -8.80
N ILE A 225 -1.67 -4.38 -8.46
CA ILE A 225 -0.49 -4.55 -9.33
C ILE A 225 -0.28 -6.05 -9.52
N ARG A 226 -0.20 -6.49 -10.76
CA ARG A 226 -0.07 -7.92 -11.17
C ARG A 226 1.23 -8.19 -11.88
#